data_25464bc835d353876a8e4ca51673d2a8
#
_entry.id   25464bc835d353876a8e4ca51673d2a8
#
_cell.length_a   1.000
_cell.length_b   1.000
_cell.length_c   1.000
_cell.angle_alpha   90.00
_cell.angle_beta   90.00
_cell.angle_gamma   90.00
#
_symmetry.space_group_name_H-M   'P 1'
#
loop_
_entity.id
_entity.type
_entity.pdbx_description
1 polymer ?
#
loop_
_entity_poly.entity_id
_entity_poly.type
_entity_poly.pdbx_seq_one_letter_code
_entity_poly.pdbx_strand_id
1 'polypeptide(L)'
;MPSWTEGGEWGEGEAGMPARMEGVDSQREETGVLTWKDVIGSEKEQAYFMDTLATVRAEREAGKVIYPPATEVFNAFKLTELDDVKVVILGQDPYHGPDQAHGLCFSVLPGVRTPPSLVNIYKEMQRDLPGFVTPDRKSTRLNSSHSR
;
A
#
# COMPACT_ATOMS: atom_id res chain seq x y z
N MET A 1 2.82 14.36 -3.96
CA MET A 1 3.20 13.02 -3.45
C MET A 1 4.71 12.97 -3.32
N PRO A 2 5.28 12.86 -2.13
CA PRO A 2 6.68 12.52 -2.04
C PRO A 2 6.81 11.09 -2.52
N SER A 3 7.41 10.89 -3.69
CA SER A 3 7.63 9.56 -4.21
C SER A 3 8.66 8.86 -3.33
N TRP A 4 8.25 7.78 -2.69
CA TRP A 4 9.17 6.87 -2.01
C TRP A 4 10.20 6.27 -2.97
N THR A 5 10.17 6.69 -4.24
CA THR A 5 11.00 6.19 -5.34
C THR A 5 12.05 7.19 -5.83
N GLU A 6 12.09 8.43 -5.32
CA GLU A 6 13.14 9.38 -5.72
C GLU A 6 14.44 9.09 -4.95
N GLY A 7 15.30 8.28 -5.56
CA GLY A 7 16.63 7.95 -5.05
C GLY A 7 17.08 6.52 -5.27
N GLY A 8 16.32 5.70 -5.95
CA GLY A 8 16.73 4.36 -6.36
C GLY A 8 16.05 3.98 -7.66
N GLU A 9 16.84 3.69 -8.67
CA GLU A 9 16.39 3.17 -9.95
C GLU A 9 15.61 1.86 -9.73
N TRP A 10 14.28 1.98 -9.69
CA TRP A 10 13.38 0.83 -9.72
C TRP A 10 12.87 0.73 -11.15
N GLY A 11 13.59 -0.06 -11.95
CA GLY A 11 13.13 -0.64 -13.21
C GLY A 11 12.46 0.32 -14.19
N GLU A 12 13.18 0.72 -15.23
CA GLU A 12 12.61 1.26 -16.45
C GLU A 12 11.60 0.29 -17.04
N GLY A 13 10.34 0.59 -16.84
CA GLY A 13 9.22 0.01 -17.55
C GLY A 13 8.33 1.15 -17.98
N GLU A 14 8.45 1.61 -19.21
CA GLU A 14 7.56 2.59 -19.83
C GLU A 14 6.13 2.03 -19.87
N ALA A 15 5.31 2.47 -18.93
CA ALA A 15 3.86 2.44 -19.08
C ALA A 15 3.32 3.75 -18.52
N GLY A 16 2.74 4.56 -19.40
CA GLY A 16 2.33 5.94 -19.24
C GLY A 16 1.79 6.34 -17.88
N MET A 17 2.54 7.19 -17.19
CA MET A 17 2.04 7.91 -16.04
C MET A 17 1.09 9.01 -16.49
N PRO A 18 -0.07 9.19 -15.83
CA PRO A 18 -0.84 10.41 -16.02
C PRO A 18 -0.02 11.61 -15.51
N ALA A 19 -0.14 12.72 -16.21
CA ALA A 19 0.57 13.96 -16.02
C ALA A 19 0.71 14.36 -14.54
N ARG A 20 1.94 14.64 -14.16
CA ARG A 20 2.41 15.15 -12.88
C ARG A 20 1.61 16.37 -12.44
N MET A 21 0.99 16.28 -11.29
CA MET A 21 0.49 17.46 -10.58
C MET A 21 1.66 18.13 -9.86
N GLU A 22 2.38 18.98 -10.55
CA GLU A 22 3.59 19.68 -10.03
C GLU A 22 3.29 20.83 -9.05
N GLY A 23 2.06 20.96 -8.57
CA GLY A 23 1.65 22.11 -7.75
C GLY A 23 1.33 21.81 -6.28
N VAL A 24 1.31 20.55 -5.85
CA VAL A 24 0.80 20.20 -4.51
C VAL A 24 1.92 20.07 -3.47
N ASP A 25 3.14 19.78 -3.91
CA ASP A 25 4.27 19.49 -2.99
C ASP A 25 4.84 20.77 -2.32
N SER A 26 4.88 21.89 -3.03
CA SER A 26 5.44 23.15 -2.50
C SER A 26 4.55 23.87 -1.48
N GLN A 27 3.25 23.58 -1.44
CA GLN A 27 2.34 24.23 -0.48
C GLN A 27 2.19 23.47 0.85
N ARG A 28 2.58 22.21 0.92
CA ARG A 28 2.50 21.39 2.15
C ARG A 28 3.65 21.66 3.12
N GLU A 29 4.80 22.07 2.65
CA GLU A 29 5.93 22.46 3.52
C GLU A 29 5.64 23.71 4.37
N GLU A 30 4.72 24.57 3.92
CA GLU A 30 4.32 25.78 4.64
C GLU A 30 3.25 25.54 5.73
N THR A 31 2.58 24.40 5.73
CA THR A 31 1.45 24.14 6.66
C THR A 31 1.86 23.48 7.97
N GLY A 32 3.11 23.06 8.14
CA GLY A 32 3.59 22.36 9.33
C GLY A 32 2.98 20.97 9.53
N VAL A 33 2.29 20.42 8.53
CA VAL A 33 1.71 19.08 8.57
C VAL A 33 2.81 18.06 8.32
N LEU A 34 2.98 17.11 9.26
CA LEU A 34 3.95 16.02 9.12
C LEU A 34 3.55 15.06 8.00
N THR A 35 4.53 14.66 7.20
CA THR A 35 4.37 13.66 6.16
C THR A 35 4.98 12.33 6.56
N TRP A 36 4.68 11.26 5.82
CA TRP A 36 5.36 9.98 5.99
C TRP A 36 6.88 10.10 5.87
N LYS A 37 7.38 10.97 4.98
CA LYS A 37 8.81 11.22 4.80
C LYS A 37 9.44 11.79 6.07
N ASP A 38 8.75 12.68 6.77
CA ASP A 38 9.25 13.32 7.99
C ASP A 38 9.38 12.33 9.14
N VAL A 39 8.44 11.39 9.24
CA VAL A 39 8.33 10.46 10.37
C VAL A 39 9.18 9.19 10.16
N ILE A 40 9.12 8.60 8.97
CA ILE A 40 9.79 7.31 8.69
C ILE A 40 10.80 7.39 7.54
N GLY A 41 11.07 8.58 7.02
CA GLY A 41 11.98 8.74 5.86
C GLY A 41 13.40 8.27 6.15
N SER A 42 13.91 8.52 7.36
CA SER A 42 15.23 8.08 7.82
C SER A 42 15.42 6.55 7.87
N GLU A 43 14.32 5.79 7.98
CA GLU A 43 14.37 4.34 7.99
C GLU A 43 14.91 3.74 6.67
N LYS A 44 14.79 4.50 5.57
CA LYS A 44 15.35 4.08 4.27
C LYS A 44 16.88 3.97 4.27
N GLU A 45 17.54 4.71 5.14
CA GLU A 45 18.99 4.77 5.25
C GLU A 45 19.52 3.71 6.22
N GLN A 46 18.65 3.00 6.93
CA GLN A 46 19.03 1.98 7.88
C GLN A 46 19.50 0.70 7.16
N ALA A 47 20.56 0.09 7.69
CA ALA A 47 21.14 -1.11 7.11
C ALA A 47 20.11 -2.25 6.96
N TYR A 48 19.28 -2.50 7.97
CA TYR A 48 18.25 -3.54 7.90
C TYR A 48 17.27 -3.34 6.74
N PHE A 49 16.90 -2.08 6.47
CA PHE A 49 15.98 -1.76 5.39
C PHE A 49 16.63 -1.98 4.03
N MET A 50 17.86 -1.46 3.86
CA MET A 50 18.64 -1.61 2.63
C MET A 50 18.91 -3.10 2.32
N ASP A 51 19.35 -3.87 3.32
CA ASP A 51 19.63 -5.30 3.18
C ASP A 51 18.37 -6.10 2.82
N THR A 52 17.23 -5.76 3.43
CA THR A 52 15.95 -6.39 3.10
C THR A 52 15.56 -6.14 1.64
N LEU A 53 15.65 -4.90 1.20
CA LEU A 53 15.34 -4.54 -0.20
C LEU A 53 16.31 -5.21 -1.18
N ALA A 54 17.60 -5.25 -0.86
CA ALA A 54 18.60 -5.91 -1.69
C ALA A 54 18.32 -7.42 -1.82
N THR A 55 17.95 -8.08 -0.71
CA THR A 55 17.58 -9.49 -0.70
C THR A 55 16.35 -9.76 -1.59
N VAL A 56 15.30 -8.97 -1.42
CA VAL A 56 14.07 -9.11 -2.23
C VAL A 56 14.35 -8.89 -3.71
N ARG A 57 15.19 -7.90 -4.04
CA ARG A 57 15.59 -7.64 -5.42
C ARG A 57 16.34 -8.83 -6.02
N ALA A 58 17.37 -9.33 -5.33
CA ALA A 58 18.17 -10.48 -5.77
C ALA A 58 17.31 -11.73 -5.99
N GLU A 59 16.34 -11.98 -5.12
CA GLU A 59 15.43 -13.11 -5.28
C GLU A 59 14.49 -12.95 -6.49
N ARG A 60 14.01 -11.74 -6.79
CA ARG A 60 13.23 -11.46 -8.00
C ARG A 60 14.06 -11.63 -9.26
N GLU A 61 15.29 -11.13 -9.28
CA GLU A 61 16.25 -11.31 -10.39
C GLU A 61 16.58 -12.79 -10.61
N ALA A 62 16.60 -13.59 -9.55
CA ALA A 62 16.72 -15.05 -9.63
C ALA A 62 15.44 -15.77 -10.12
N GLY A 63 14.38 -15.01 -10.49
CA GLY A 63 13.15 -15.56 -11.03
C GLY A 63 12.11 -15.98 -9.99
N LYS A 64 12.28 -15.66 -8.71
CA LYS A 64 11.26 -15.91 -7.69
C LYS A 64 10.08 -14.95 -7.86
N VAL A 65 8.88 -15.49 -7.80
CA VAL A 65 7.66 -14.69 -7.72
C VAL A 65 7.46 -14.24 -6.28
N ILE A 66 7.55 -12.93 -6.03
CA ILE A 66 7.43 -12.31 -4.70
C ILE A 66 6.30 -11.29 -4.73
N TYR A 67 5.35 -11.45 -3.82
CA TYR A 67 4.21 -10.56 -3.65
C TYR A 67 4.41 -9.57 -2.49
N PRO A 68 3.83 -8.37 -2.57
CA PRO A 68 3.19 -7.76 -3.76
C PRO A 68 4.22 -7.42 -4.85
N PRO A 69 3.78 -7.02 -6.05
CA PRO A 69 4.68 -6.47 -7.07
C PRO A 69 5.51 -5.31 -6.52
N ALA A 70 6.73 -5.10 -7.06
CA ALA A 70 7.67 -4.10 -6.53
C ALA A 70 7.07 -2.69 -6.44
N THR A 71 6.27 -2.30 -7.43
CA THR A 71 5.60 -1.00 -7.51
C THR A 71 4.51 -0.80 -6.46
N GLU A 72 4.05 -1.88 -5.82
CA GLU A 72 2.92 -1.88 -4.90
C GLU A 72 3.31 -2.07 -3.43
N VAL A 73 4.58 -2.38 -3.14
CA VAL A 73 5.08 -2.65 -1.77
C VAL A 73 4.70 -1.53 -0.79
N PHE A 74 4.75 -0.28 -1.24
CA PHE A 74 4.49 0.90 -0.41
C PHE A 74 3.13 1.56 -0.67
N ASN A 75 2.16 0.84 -1.22
CA ASN A 75 0.85 1.40 -1.52
C ASN A 75 0.13 1.95 -0.28
N ALA A 76 0.33 1.38 0.91
CA ALA A 76 -0.26 1.89 2.14
C ALA A 76 0.10 3.38 2.38
N PHE A 77 1.36 3.74 2.17
CA PHE A 77 1.84 5.12 2.33
C PHE A 77 1.46 6.05 1.17
N LYS A 78 1.20 5.49 -0.02
CA LYS A 78 0.79 6.26 -1.20
C LYS A 78 -0.69 6.60 -1.19
N LEU A 79 -1.51 5.75 -0.57
CA LEU A 79 -2.96 5.83 -0.64
C LEU A 79 -3.61 6.50 0.58
N THR A 80 -2.85 6.70 1.65
CA THR A 80 -3.33 7.34 2.87
C THR A 80 -2.27 8.32 3.37
N GLU A 81 -2.60 9.58 3.48
CA GLU A 81 -1.73 10.60 4.08
C GLU A 81 -1.61 10.38 5.58
N LEU A 82 -0.48 10.82 6.19
CA LEU A 82 -0.20 10.56 7.61
C LEU A 82 -1.28 11.13 8.55
N ASP A 83 -1.75 12.33 8.28
CA ASP A 83 -2.77 13.02 9.10
C ASP A 83 -4.19 12.45 8.92
N ASP A 84 -4.42 11.67 7.84
CA ASP A 84 -5.67 10.94 7.63
C ASP A 84 -5.68 9.58 8.35
N VAL A 85 -4.55 9.11 8.86
CA VAL A 85 -4.45 7.80 9.52
C VAL A 85 -5.17 7.81 10.86
N LYS A 86 -6.17 6.94 10.99
CA LYS A 86 -6.90 6.72 12.25
C LYS A 86 -6.56 5.39 12.90
N VAL A 87 -6.25 4.40 12.09
CA VAL A 87 -5.93 3.03 12.55
C VAL A 87 -4.82 2.47 11.67
N VAL A 88 -3.82 1.84 12.30
CA VAL A 88 -2.79 1.07 11.61
C VAL A 88 -3.03 -0.41 11.86
N ILE A 89 -3.14 -1.19 10.79
CA ILE A 89 -3.29 -2.64 10.87
C ILE A 89 -2.00 -3.28 10.36
N LEU A 90 -1.34 -4.05 11.23
CA LEU A 90 -0.19 -4.87 10.88
C LEU A 90 -0.65 -6.31 10.65
N GLY A 91 -0.43 -6.81 9.44
CA GLY A 91 -0.59 -8.23 9.13
C GLY A 91 0.73 -8.97 9.32
N GLN A 92 0.68 -10.30 9.32
CA GLN A 92 1.87 -11.16 9.41
C GLN A 92 2.59 -11.18 8.05
N ASP A 93 1.90 -11.64 7.02
CA ASP A 93 2.43 -11.82 5.68
C ASP A 93 1.47 -11.26 4.61
N PRO A 94 1.99 -10.85 3.45
CA PRO A 94 1.14 -10.59 2.29
C PRO A 94 0.39 -11.86 1.86
N TYR A 95 -0.74 -11.69 1.19
CA TYR A 95 -1.38 -12.81 0.52
C TYR A 95 -0.46 -13.42 -0.54
N HIS A 96 -0.41 -14.75 -0.60
CA HIS A 96 0.52 -15.49 -1.47
C HIS A 96 -0.11 -15.99 -2.77
N GLY A 97 -1.42 -15.84 -2.94
CA GLY A 97 -2.09 -16.20 -4.18
C GLY A 97 -1.80 -15.18 -5.29
N PRO A 98 -1.85 -15.61 -6.57
CA PRO A 98 -1.68 -14.69 -7.68
C PRO A 98 -2.63 -13.50 -7.59
N ASP A 99 -2.12 -12.31 -7.86
CA ASP A 99 -2.85 -11.03 -7.89
C ASP A 99 -3.56 -10.63 -6.59
N GLN A 100 -3.31 -11.33 -5.47
CA GLN A 100 -3.97 -11.04 -4.19
C GLN A 100 -3.31 -9.88 -3.44
N ALA A 101 -1.99 -9.92 -3.26
CA ALA A 101 -1.28 -8.88 -2.54
C ALA A 101 -1.03 -7.65 -3.43
N HIS A 102 -1.40 -6.47 -2.94
CA HIS A 102 -1.23 -5.20 -3.63
C HIS A 102 -0.77 -4.05 -2.72
N GLY A 103 -0.11 -4.39 -1.61
CA GLY A 103 0.49 -3.44 -0.67
C GLY A 103 -0.46 -2.86 0.38
N LEU A 104 -1.67 -3.42 0.50
CA LEU A 104 -2.63 -3.08 1.57
C LEU A 104 -3.03 -4.33 2.35
N CYS A 105 -2.98 -4.22 3.68
CA CYS A 105 -3.37 -5.29 4.57
C CYS A 105 -4.88 -5.61 4.46
N PHE A 106 -5.24 -6.87 4.46
CA PHE A 106 -6.63 -7.35 4.37
C PHE A 106 -7.45 -6.72 3.24
N SER A 107 -6.82 -6.58 2.10
CA SER A 107 -7.42 -6.03 0.89
C SER A 107 -7.00 -6.85 -0.33
N VAL A 108 -7.85 -6.90 -1.33
CA VAL A 108 -7.54 -7.44 -2.66
C VAL A 108 -8.13 -6.51 -3.73
N LEU A 109 -7.57 -6.56 -4.92
CA LEU A 109 -8.07 -5.77 -6.04
C LEU A 109 -9.44 -6.29 -6.52
N PRO A 110 -10.26 -5.42 -7.15
CA PRO A 110 -11.52 -5.82 -7.75
C PRO A 110 -11.34 -6.99 -8.72
N GLY A 111 -12.22 -7.98 -8.65
CA GLY A 111 -12.16 -9.19 -9.47
C GLY A 111 -11.33 -10.34 -8.89
N VAL A 112 -10.48 -10.07 -7.91
CA VAL A 112 -9.69 -11.09 -7.23
C VAL A 112 -10.55 -11.86 -6.22
N ARG A 113 -10.32 -13.18 -6.13
CA ARG A 113 -11.03 -14.01 -5.14
C ARG A 113 -10.67 -13.58 -3.73
N THR A 114 -11.68 -13.28 -2.92
CA THR A 114 -11.51 -12.90 -1.52
C THR A 114 -10.86 -14.02 -0.70
N PRO A 115 -9.71 -13.77 -0.05
CA PRO A 115 -9.04 -14.76 0.78
C PRO A 115 -9.86 -15.12 2.03
N PRO A 116 -9.67 -16.32 2.62
CA PRO A 116 -10.44 -16.78 3.78
C PRO A 116 -10.38 -15.84 4.99
N SER A 117 -9.23 -15.25 5.28
CA SER A 117 -9.08 -14.28 6.37
C SER A 117 -9.97 -13.06 6.19
N LEU A 118 -10.03 -12.50 4.98
CA LEU A 118 -10.87 -11.36 4.66
C LEU A 118 -12.36 -11.72 4.68
N VAL A 119 -12.73 -12.94 4.26
CA VAL A 119 -14.09 -13.47 4.39
C VAL A 119 -14.51 -13.51 5.86
N ASN A 120 -13.63 -13.95 6.76
CA ASN A 120 -13.92 -13.98 8.19
C ASN A 120 -14.09 -12.58 8.79
N ILE A 121 -13.26 -11.64 8.39
CA ILE A 121 -13.41 -10.22 8.78
C ILE A 121 -14.78 -9.70 8.36
N TYR A 122 -15.18 -9.93 7.11
CA TYR A 122 -16.50 -9.48 6.63
C TYR A 122 -17.67 -10.11 7.41
N LYS A 123 -17.56 -11.40 7.77
CA LYS A 123 -18.59 -12.06 8.60
C LYS A 123 -18.70 -11.41 9.98
N GLU A 124 -17.60 -11.09 10.62
CA GLU A 124 -17.63 -10.41 11.91
C GLU A 124 -18.19 -8.98 11.78
N MET A 125 -17.80 -8.24 10.74
CA MET A 125 -18.37 -6.92 10.48
C MET A 125 -19.89 -6.98 10.23
N GLN A 126 -20.38 -7.99 9.52
CA GLN A 126 -21.82 -8.18 9.33
C GLN A 126 -22.56 -8.47 10.64
N ARG A 127 -21.90 -9.16 11.57
CA ARG A 127 -22.47 -9.50 12.88
C ARG A 127 -22.48 -8.31 13.84
N ASP A 128 -21.43 -7.50 13.79
CA ASP A 128 -21.18 -6.42 14.76
C ASP A 128 -21.77 -5.07 14.33
N LEU A 129 -21.82 -4.80 13.03
CA LEU A 129 -22.25 -3.53 12.47
C LEU A 129 -23.61 -3.66 11.75
N PRO A 130 -24.71 -3.17 12.35
CA PRO A 130 -26.02 -3.18 11.70
C PRO A 130 -25.97 -2.44 10.34
N GLY A 131 -26.43 -3.10 9.29
CA GLY A 131 -26.46 -2.51 7.94
C GLY A 131 -25.16 -2.64 7.15
N PHE A 132 -24.10 -3.26 7.70
CA PHE A 132 -22.90 -3.54 6.92
C PHE A 132 -23.21 -4.51 5.78
N VAL A 133 -22.84 -4.11 4.57
CA VAL A 133 -22.94 -4.95 3.38
C VAL A 133 -21.53 -5.28 2.91
N THR A 134 -21.25 -6.58 2.78
CA THR A 134 -19.95 -7.03 2.25
C THR A 134 -19.73 -6.42 0.85
N PRO A 135 -18.58 -5.77 0.59
CA PRO A 135 -18.25 -5.29 -0.73
C PRO A 135 -18.35 -6.42 -1.76
N ASP A 136 -18.95 -6.14 -2.89
CA ASP A 136 -19.02 -7.12 -3.97
C ASP A 136 -17.61 -7.32 -4.58
N ARG A 137 -17.46 -8.36 -5.42
CA ARG A 137 -16.18 -8.66 -6.09
C ARG A 137 -15.67 -7.52 -6.98
N LYS A 138 -16.49 -6.53 -7.27
CA LYS A 138 -16.11 -5.36 -8.08
C LYS A 138 -15.62 -4.22 -7.22
N SER A 139 -15.82 -4.26 -5.89
CA SER A 139 -15.44 -3.22 -4.94
C SER A 139 -14.90 -3.83 -3.64
N THR A 140 -13.76 -4.48 -3.70
CA THR A 140 -13.15 -5.14 -2.52
C THR A 140 -12.24 -4.23 -1.70
N ARG A 141 -12.31 -2.92 -1.86
CA ARG A 141 -11.68 -1.97 -0.95
C ARG A 141 -12.47 -1.92 0.35
N LEU A 142 -11.83 -2.28 1.47
CA LEU A 142 -12.18 -1.64 2.74
C LEU A 142 -11.91 -0.15 2.52
N ASN A 143 -12.97 0.62 2.40
CA ASN A 143 -12.89 2.04 2.09
C ASN A 143 -12.13 2.75 3.21
N SER A 144 -10.85 3.01 3.03
CA SER A 144 -10.07 3.93 3.85
C SER A 144 -10.38 5.40 3.53
N SER A 145 -11.31 5.66 2.62
CA SER A 145 -11.72 7.00 2.25
C SER A 145 -13.23 7.19 2.35
N HIS A 146 -13.72 7.40 3.57
CA HIS A 146 -14.92 8.20 3.78
C HIS A 146 -14.52 9.43 4.58
N SER A 147 -13.92 10.36 3.88
CA SER A 147 -13.94 11.76 4.26
C SER A 147 -15.16 12.39 3.60
N ARG A 148 -16.21 12.63 4.35
CA ARG A 148 -16.99 13.88 4.36
C ARG A 148 -17.86 13.91 5.57
#